data_d3c1fbd472674f0d153130a2dddab9dd
#
_entry.id   d3c1fbd472674f0d153130a2dddab9dd
#
_cell.length_a   1.000
_cell.length_b   1.000
_cell.length_c   1.000
_cell.angle_alpha   90.00
_cell.angle_beta   90.00
_cell.angle_gamma   90.00
#
_symmetry.space_group_name_H-M   'P 1'
#
loop_
_entity.id
_entity.type
_entity.pdbx_description
1 polymer ?
#
loop_
_entity_poly.entity_id
_entity_poly.type
_entity_poly.pdbx_seq_one_letter_code
_entity_poly.pdbx_strand_id
1 'polypeptide(L)'
;MRSSVLVVALASYLAVSAAPAVPAGPDAKIAPWLSSRLAAAGSDSFIVLFDDEDGLRSAVAAARHADDPHRAVYDALRERAGSRQARVRDELTKAGIPFRTLYIVNGLAVKGDLALVRRLARYGEVVRIVGDPVVRGIDVDLLAPVQNAPTAGPEWGVLKIEADKVWSLDGRRGEGIVVASGDTGVDWTHPAIKGKYRGWNGSTATHNFNWFDAIEDLPAPTDPYGHGTHTTGTMVGDDGAGNQVGVAPGARWIACRNMDAGGNGQPSTYIACNQYFLAPYPHGGDPETDGDPSKAPDIVNNSWGCPPSEGCDVSSLTASFAALRDAGILAVAAAGNNGSSCSTVVDPPSIYAEAFVVGAVDSGNFLANFSSRGPVTIDGSGRLRPDVAAPGVGVRSSVPGGGYQTFNGTSMASPHTAGVAALLWSAKSQLRGLIGITRCLISQSARPMVLLVTPQTCGGTALSDRPNNLSGYGLIDAYDAIHLGPDGDADGIASACDCAPADGGAYDVPSEVEELSFVPNKTTLTWTSLSNQAGNGTVYDVIKGDLGALRSTGVIASAFCLGSTGTPNSRSDPQDPAPGTGFYYLVQGRNTCGTGGFGTNGSGAARSHSSCP
;
A
#
# COMPACT_ATOMS: atom_id res chain seq x y z
N MET A 1 -52.62 -23.00 -44.06
CA MET A 1 -51.60 -24.05 -43.94
C MET A 1 -50.23 -23.38 -44.12
N ARG A 2 -49.56 -23.10 -43.03
CA ARG A 2 -48.18 -22.65 -43.08
C ARG A 2 -47.42 -23.57 -42.12
N SER A 3 -46.57 -24.42 -42.70
CA SER A 3 -45.70 -25.34 -41.96
C SER A 3 -44.48 -24.59 -41.38
N SER A 4 -44.32 -24.61 -40.05
CA SER A 4 -43.13 -24.11 -39.37
C SER A 4 -42.12 -25.25 -39.27
N VAL A 5 -40.95 -25.05 -39.86
CA VAL A 5 -39.81 -25.96 -39.75
C VAL A 5 -39.03 -25.55 -38.49
N LEU A 6 -38.92 -26.46 -37.53
CA LEU A 6 -38.14 -26.32 -36.33
C LEU A 6 -36.71 -26.80 -36.62
N VAL A 7 -35.74 -25.89 -36.67
CA VAL A 7 -34.31 -26.23 -36.76
C VAL A 7 -33.76 -26.41 -35.36
N VAL A 8 -33.45 -27.65 -34.98
CA VAL A 8 -32.75 -27.98 -33.74
C VAL A 8 -31.25 -27.92 -34.04
N ALA A 9 -30.56 -26.90 -33.50
CA ALA A 9 -29.11 -26.83 -33.52
C ALA A 9 -28.54 -27.65 -32.36
N LEU A 10 -27.93 -28.79 -32.64
CA LEU A 10 -27.11 -29.54 -31.71
C LEU A 10 -25.80 -28.78 -31.52
N ALA A 11 -25.61 -28.13 -30.34
CA ALA A 11 -24.33 -27.61 -29.92
C ALA A 11 -23.50 -28.79 -29.33
N SER A 12 -22.53 -29.27 -30.08
CA SER A 12 -21.55 -30.24 -29.60
C SER A 12 -20.58 -29.54 -28.64
N TYR A 13 -20.74 -29.73 -27.33
CA TYR A 13 -19.71 -29.37 -26.34
C TYR A 13 -18.52 -30.30 -26.50
N LEU A 14 -17.46 -29.85 -27.14
CA LEU A 14 -16.12 -30.43 -27.00
C LEU A 14 -15.61 -30.11 -25.60
N ALA A 15 -15.69 -31.06 -24.70
CA ALA A 15 -14.95 -31.02 -23.44
C ALA A 15 -13.46 -31.11 -23.78
N VAL A 16 -12.78 -29.96 -23.80
CA VAL A 16 -11.32 -29.90 -23.78
C VAL A 16 -10.91 -30.36 -22.38
N SER A 17 -10.51 -31.64 -22.27
CA SER A 17 -9.82 -32.12 -21.07
C SER A 17 -8.52 -31.31 -20.95
N ALA A 18 -8.43 -30.45 -19.95
CA ALA A 18 -7.15 -29.83 -19.57
C ALA A 18 -6.16 -30.96 -19.24
N ALA A 19 -5.16 -31.13 -20.08
CA ALA A 19 -4.02 -31.99 -19.76
C ALA A 19 -3.43 -31.49 -18.41
N PRO A 20 -2.99 -32.41 -17.50
CA PRO A 20 -2.32 -32.00 -16.30
C PRO A 20 -1.15 -31.11 -16.69
N ALA A 21 -1.07 -29.90 -16.08
CA ALA A 21 0.03 -28.99 -16.32
C ALA A 21 1.34 -29.73 -16.01
N VAL A 22 2.16 -29.91 -17.03
CA VAL A 22 3.54 -30.41 -16.83
C VAL A 22 4.21 -29.40 -15.90
N PRO A 23 4.81 -29.81 -14.76
CA PRO A 23 5.48 -28.87 -13.88
C PRO A 23 6.51 -28.11 -14.70
N ALA A 24 6.38 -26.79 -14.75
CA ALA A 24 7.29 -25.93 -15.49
C ALA A 24 8.71 -26.18 -14.98
N GLY A 25 9.65 -26.48 -15.88
CA GLY A 25 11.05 -26.71 -15.51
C GLY A 25 11.65 -25.47 -14.80
N PRO A 26 12.81 -25.60 -14.13
CA PRO A 26 13.44 -24.50 -13.37
C PRO A 26 13.59 -23.20 -14.17
N ASP A 27 13.85 -23.28 -15.48
CA ASP A 27 14.02 -22.11 -16.33
C ASP A 27 12.70 -21.30 -16.51
N ALA A 28 11.52 -21.91 -16.30
CA ALA A 28 10.25 -21.21 -16.37
C ALA A 28 10.00 -20.24 -15.18
N LYS A 29 10.75 -20.42 -14.09
CA LYS A 29 10.74 -19.51 -12.93
C LYS A 29 11.56 -18.25 -13.16
N ILE A 30 12.42 -18.21 -14.19
CA ILE A 30 13.33 -17.10 -14.46
C ILE A 30 12.67 -16.13 -15.43
N ALA A 31 12.57 -14.87 -15.05
CA ALA A 31 12.00 -13.84 -15.92
C ALA A 31 12.80 -13.69 -17.24
N PRO A 32 12.14 -13.62 -18.40
CA PRO A 32 12.81 -13.56 -19.71
C PRO A 32 13.80 -12.39 -19.83
N TRP A 33 13.45 -11.22 -19.27
CA TRP A 33 14.35 -10.07 -19.24
C TRP A 33 15.67 -10.40 -18.54
N LEU A 34 15.62 -11.04 -17.35
CA LEU A 34 16.78 -11.41 -16.57
C LEU A 34 17.66 -12.43 -17.33
N SER A 35 17.05 -13.44 -17.95
CA SER A 35 17.78 -14.42 -18.75
C SER A 35 18.56 -13.77 -19.89
N SER A 36 17.93 -12.84 -20.60
CA SER A 36 18.57 -12.11 -21.70
C SER A 36 19.69 -11.21 -21.20
N ARG A 37 19.47 -10.53 -20.07
CA ARG A 37 20.43 -9.63 -19.45
C ARG A 37 21.68 -10.37 -18.98
N LEU A 38 21.53 -11.51 -18.29
CA LEU A 38 22.64 -12.34 -17.81
C LEU A 38 23.43 -12.97 -18.96
N ALA A 39 22.78 -13.33 -20.06
CA ALA A 39 23.46 -13.82 -21.26
C ALA A 39 24.35 -12.75 -21.90
N ALA A 40 23.93 -11.48 -21.83
CA ALA A 40 24.67 -10.36 -22.41
C ALA A 40 25.78 -9.82 -21.47
N ALA A 41 25.49 -9.69 -20.17
CA ALA A 41 26.35 -9.02 -19.19
C ALA A 41 27.22 -9.98 -18.35
N GLY A 42 26.93 -11.31 -18.39
CA GLY A 42 27.61 -12.34 -17.61
C GLY A 42 27.17 -12.40 -16.15
N SER A 43 26.93 -11.27 -15.50
CA SER A 43 26.43 -11.17 -14.11
C SER A 43 25.57 -9.93 -13.93
N ASP A 44 24.51 -10.04 -13.13
CA ASP A 44 23.65 -8.89 -12.80
C ASP A 44 22.95 -9.10 -11.45
N SER A 45 22.23 -8.07 -10.96
CA SER A 45 21.39 -8.12 -9.77
C SER A 45 20.02 -8.71 -10.11
N PHE A 46 19.47 -9.49 -9.17
CA PHE A 46 18.15 -10.11 -9.30
C PHE A 46 17.51 -10.35 -7.94
N ILE A 47 16.19 -10.55 -7.94
CA ILE A 47 15.42 -10.88 -6.75
C ILE A 47 14.88 -12.29 -6.89
N VAL A 48 15.15 -13.14 -5.89
CA VAL A 48 14.57 -14.48 -5.73
C VAL A 48 13.31 -14.36 -4.90
N LEU A 49 12.17 -14.77 -5.43
CA LEU A 49 10.87 -14.76 -4.75
C LEU A 49 10.47 -16.18 -4.36
N PHE A 50 9.97 -16.30 -3.14
CA PHE A 50 9.57 -17.58 -2.55
C PHE A 50 8.04 -17.73 -2.52
N ASP A 51 7.59 -18.98 -2.39
CA ASP A 51 6.16 -19.30 -2.37
C ASP A 51 5.40 -18.73 -1.17
N ASP A 52 4.08 -18.63 -1.36
CA ASP A 52 3.12 -18.14 -0.39
C ASP A 52 2.07 -19.22 -0.05
N GLU A 53 2.37 -20.52 -0.31
CA GLU A 53 1.34 -21.57 -0.35
C GLU A 53 0.61 -21.83 0.98
N ASP A 54 1.16 -21.49 2.13
CA ASP A 54 0.62 -21.92 3.42
C ASP A 54 -0.24 -20.87 4.16
N GLY A 55 -1.08 -20.16 3.43
CA GLY A 55 -2.09 -19.31 4.08
C GLY A 55 -1.58 -17.96 4.61
N LEU A 56 -0.37 -17.54 4.23
CA LEU A 56 0.19 -16.30 4.75
C LEU A 56 -0.49 -15.04 4.20
N ARG A 57 -0.97 -15.05 2.95
CA ARG A 57 -1.84 -13.95 2.49
C ARG A 57 -3.05 -13.81 3.41
N SER A 58 -3.57 -14.94 3.89
CA SER A 58 -4.61 -14.96 4.91
C SER A 58 -4.10 -14.46 6.26
N ALA A 59 -2.91 -14.89 6.72
CA ALA A 59 -2.35 -14.45 8.00
C ALA A 59 -2.00 -12.96 8.02
N VAL A 60 -1.45 -12.41 6.91
CA VAL A 60 -1.16 -10.97 6.79
C VAL A 60 -2.43 -10.15 6.61
N ALA A 61 -3.37 -10.62 5.78
CA ALA A 61 -4.68 -9.97 5.66
C ALA A 61 -5.44 -10.00 6.99
N ALA A 62 -5.18 -11.00 7.77
CA ALA A 62 -5.68 -11.27 9.07
C ALA A 62 -5.05 -10.31 10.11
N ALA A 63 -3.75 -10.15 10.06
CA ALA A 63 -2.97 -9.30 10.96
C ALA A 63 -3.39 -7.80 10.94
N ARG A 64 -3.97 -7.31 9.83
CA ARG A 64 -4.49 -5.92 9.73
C ARG A 64 -5.63 -5.61 10.71
N HIS A 65 -6.21 -6.62 11.34
CA HIS A 65 -7.33 -6.51 12.28
C HIS A 65 -6.93 -6.79 13.72
N ALA A 66 -5.64 -7.11 13.97
CA ALA A 66 -5.09 -7.22 15.32
C ALA A 66 -5.18 -5.88 16.07
N ASP A 67 -5.09 -5.92 17.39
CA ASP A 67 -5.01 -4.71 18.22
C ASP A 67 -3.80 -3.83 17.85
N ASP A 68 -2.73 -4.45 17.35
CA ASP A 68 -1.56 -3.80 16.76
C ASP A 68 -1.28 -4.38 15.36
N PRO A 69 -1.94 -3.87 14.30
CA PRO A 69 -1.76 -4.36 12.94
C PRO A 69 -0.31 -4.28 12.46
N HIS A 70 0.42 -3.23 12.85
CA HIS A 70 1.82 -3.08 12.44
C HIS A 70 2.67 -4.25 12.97
N ARG A 71 2.51 -4.61 14.25
CA ARG A 71 3.22 -5.71 14.89
C ARG A 71 2.86 -7.05 14.28
N ALA A 72 1.56 -7.32 14.13
CA ALA A 72 1.06 -8.59 13.64
C ALA A 72 1.51 -8.86 12.19
N VAL A 73 1.42 -7.86 11.31
CA VAL A 73 1.90 -7.96 9.92
C VAL A 73 3.41 -8.18 9.87
N TYR A 74 4.19 -7.42 10.65
CA TYR A 74 5.64 -7.58 10.72
C TYR A 74 6.04 -8.99 11.16
N ASP A 75 5.47 -9.49 12.26
CA ASP A 75 5.81 -10.79 12.83
C ASP A 75 5.46 -11.94 11.86
N ALA A 76 4.27 -11.89 11.23
CA ALA A 76 3.84 -12.87 10.24
C ALA A 76 4.78 -12.93 9.01
N LEU A 77 5.15 -11.77 8.47
CA LEU A 77 6.03 -11.70 7.30
C LEU A 77 7.44 -12.20 7.60
N ARG A 78 7.98 -11.83 8.77
CA ARG A 78 9.31 -12.23 9.21
C ARG A 78 9.40 -13.73 9.49
N GLU A 79 8.44 -14.30 10.22
CA GLU A 79 8.38 -15.73 10.53
C GLU A 79 8.37 -16.56 9.24
N ARG A 80 7.55 -16.16 8.29
CA ARG A 80 7.50 -16.79 6.99
C ARG A 80 8.82 -16.71 6.24
N ALA A 81 9.40 -15.52 6.11
CA ALA A 81 10.65 -15.33 5.39
C ALA A 81 11.75 -16.22 6.02
N GLY A 82 11.83 -16.24 7.35
CA GLY A 82 12.77 -17.09 8.09
C GLY A 82 12.63 -18.58 7.73
N SER A 83 11.39 -19.08 7.64
CA SER A 83 11.14 -20.48 7.32
C SER A 83 11.39 -20.83 5.85
N ARG A 84 10.86 -20.02 4.92
CA ARG A 84 10.89 -20.32 3.48
C ARG A 84 12.24 -20.05 2.82
N GLN A 85 12.98 -19.07 3.30
CA GLN A 85 14.27 -18.68 2.73
C GLN A 85 15.44 -19.46 3.30
N ALA A 86 15.26 -20.21 4.40
CA ALA A 86 16.34 -20.82 5.19
C ALA A 86 17.35 -21.62 4.37
N ARG A 87 16.87 -22.49 3.45
CA ARG A 87 17.74 -23.36 2.64
C ARG A 87 18.56 -22.57 1.62
N VAL A 88 17.95 -21.57 1.00
CA VAL A 88 18.63 -20.74 -0.01
C VAL A 88 19.61 -19.78 0.68
N ARG A 89 19.25 -19.21 1.83
CA ARG A 89 20.18 -18.39 2.65
C ARG A 89 21.41 -19.20 3.10
N ASP A 90 21.21 -20.44 3.54
CA ASP A 90 22.31 -21.35 3.92
C ASP A 90 23.23 -21.65 2.73
N GLU A 91 22.68 -21.93 1.54
CA GLU A 91 23.46 -22.12 0.33
C GLU A 91 24.29 -20.89 -0.04
N LEU A 92 23.66 -19.69 -0.08
CA LEU A 92 24.35 -18.45 -0.43
C LEU A 92 25.46 -18.14 0.58
N THR A 93 25.19 -18.32 1.88
CA THR A 93 26.16 -18.14 2.96
C THR A 93 27.35 -19.06 2.81
N LYS A 94 27.13 -20.37 2.59
CA LYS A 94 28.22 -21.37 2.36
C LYS A 94 29.02 -21.07 1.11
N ALA A 95 28.39 -20.49 0.10
CA ALA A 95 29.05 -20.08 -1.15
C ALA A 95 29.77 -18.72 -1.02
N GLY A 96 29.63 -18.01 0.09
CA GLY A 96 30.19 -16.65 0.28
C GLY A 96 29.56 -15.61 -0.64
N ILE A 97 28.31 -15.83 -1.08
CA ILE A 97 27.58 -14.90 -1.97
C ILE A 97 26.76 -13.95 -1.10
N PRO A 98 27.02 -12.62 -1.15
CA PRO A 98 26.23 -11.64 -0.41
C PRO A 98 24.78 -11.59 -0.90
N PHE A 99 23.87 -11.39 0.02
CA PHE A 99 22.45 -11.16 -0.27
C PHE A 99 21.83 -10.19 0.74
N ARG A 100 20.75 -9.52 0.32
CA ARG A 100 19.89 -8.72 1.20
C ARG A 100 18.56 -9.45 1.38
N THR A 101 18.11 -9.57 2.63
CA THR A 101 16.79 -10.14 2.92
C THR A 101 15.71 -9.10 2.67
N LEU A 102 14.65 -9.53 1.99
CA LEU A 102 13.47 -8.73 1.68
C LEU A 102 12.24 -9.48 2.22
N TYR A 103 12.12 -9.56 3.57
CA TYR A 103 11.06 -10.35 4.21
C TYR A 103 9.67 -9.88 3.80
N ILE A 104 9.48 -8.56 3.56
CA ILE A 104 8.19 -7.96 3.21
C ILE A 104 7.59 -8.53 1.91
N VAL A 105 8.41 -9.00 0.98
CA VAL A 105 7.99 -9.66 -0.27
C VAL A 105 8.34 -11.15 -0.29
N ASN A 106 8.80 -11.71 0.84
CA ASN A 106 9.37 -13.06 0.89
C ASN A 106 10.42 -13.28 -0.20
N GLY A 107 11.45 -12.44 -0.22
CA GLY A 107 12.46 -12.44 -1.28
C GLY A 107 13.89 -12.24 -0.78
N LEU A 108 14.84 -12.50 -1.67
CA LEU A 108 16.27 -12.21 -1.49
C LEU A 108 16.79 -11.43 -2.68
N ALA A 109 17.42 -10.27 -2.44
CA ALA A 109 18.18 -9.56 -3.48
C ALA A 109 19.61 -10.14 -3.54
N VAL A 110 20.04 -10.57 -4.72
CA VAL A 110 21.30 -11.27 -4.95
C VAL A 110 21.96 -10.76 -6.22
N LYS A 111 23.29 -10.77 -6.29
CA LYS A 111 24.03 -10.54 -7.52
C LYS A 111 24.75 -11.82 -7.96
N GLY A 112 24.66 -12.17 -9.23
CA GLY A 112 25.30 -13.38 -9.74
C GLY A 112 25.09 -13.62 -11.23
N ASP A 113 25.52 -14.78 -11.68
CA ASP A 113 25.46 -15.22 -13.08
C ASP A 113 24.26 -16.14 -13.36
N LEU A 114 24.08 -16.51 -14.62
CA LEU A 114 23.01 -17.41 -15.05
C LEU A 114 23.11 -18.80 -14.41
N ALA A 115 24.32 -19.29 -14.09
CA ALA A 115 24.49 -20.58 -13.44
C ALA A 115 23.96 -20.55 -12.01
N LEU A 116 24.21 -19.49 -11.26
CA LEU A 116 23.62 -19.26 -9.93
C LEU A 116 22.10 -19.20 -10.01
N VAL A 117 21.54 -18.36 -10.90
CA VAL A 117 20.09 -18.20 -11.08
C VAL A 117 19.42 -19.54 -11.37
N ARG A 118 19.97 -20.35 -12.30
CA ARG A 118 19.45 -21.69 -12.62
C ARG A 118 19.57 -22.68 -11.45
N ARG A 119 20.60 -22.53 -10.62
CA ARG A 119 20.78 -23.35 -9.42
C ARG A 119 19.70 -23.00 -8.39
N LEU A 120 19.47 -21.72 -8.12
CA LEU A 120 18.45 -21.25 -7.19
C LEU A 120 17.03 -21.60 -7.67
N ALA A 121 16.75 -21.55 -8.96
CA ALA A 121 15.46 -21.92 -9.54
C ALA A 121 15.07 -23.40 -9.32
N ARG A 122 16.03 -24.29 -8.95
CA ARG A 122 15.75 -25.69 -8.66
C ARG A 122 15.11 -25.93 -7.30
N TYR A 123 15.20 -24.95 -6.38
CA TYR A 123 14.54 -25.05 -5.09
C TYR A 123 13.02 -25.02 -5.26
N GLY A 124 12.30 -25.92 -4.57
CA GLY A 124 10.85 -26.03 -4.66
C GLY A 124 10.16 -24.77 -4.17
N GLU A 125 10.67 -24.21 -3.08
CA GLU A 125 10.20 -22.99 -2.44
C GLU A 125 10.43 -21.71 -3.24
N VAL A 126 11.31 -21.71 -4.24
CA VAL A 126 11.50 -20.58 -5.17
C VAL A 126 10.43 -20.63 -6.24
N VAL A 127 9.60 -19.61 -6.34
CA VAL A 127 8.53 -19.53 -7.36
C VAL A 127 8.90 -18.67 -8.55
N ARG A 128 9.73 -17.65 -8.33
CA ARG A 128 10.11 -16.72 -9.40
C ARG A 128 11.46 -16.08 -9.11
N ILE A 129 12.22 -15.79 -10.16
CA ILE A 129 13.45 -14.98 -10.10
C ILE A 129 13.30 -13.87 -11.14
N VAL A 130 13.30 -12.63 -10.67
CA VAL A 130 13.12 -11.43 -11.50
C VAL A 130 14.36 -10.57 -11.52
N GLY A 131 14.49 -9.70 -12.51
CA GLY A 131 15.59 -8.74 -12.56
C GLY A 131 15.48 -7.71 -11.43
N ASP A 132 16.63 -7.15 -11.06
CA ASP A 132 16.76 -5.99 -10.17
C ASP A 132 17.49 -4.86 -10.93
N PRO A 133 16.88 -4.34 -12.03
CA PRO A 133 17.51 -3.35 -12.87
C PRO A 133 17.68 -2.01 -12.16
N VAL A 134 18.73 -1.28 -12.51
CA VAL A 134 18.79 0.15 -12.24
C VAL A 134 17.79 0.83 -13.16
N VAL A 135 16.83 1.53 -12.58
CA VAL A 135 15.75 2.23 -13.29
C VAL A 135 15.79 3.71 -12.95
N ARG A 136 15.44 4.54 -13.92
CA ARG A 136 15.33 5.97 -13.71
C ARG A 136 14.06 6.30 -12.93
N GLY A 137 14.17 7.17 -11.91
CA GLY A 137 13.03 7.73 -11.21
C GLY A 137 12.14 8.57 -12.13
N ILE A 138 11.05 9.12 -11.60
CA ILE A 138 10.17 10.01 -12.37
C ILE A 138 10.91 11.33 -12.64
N ASP A 139 11.13 11.63 -13.91
CA ASP A 139 11.72 12.91 -14.34
C ASP A 139 10.81 14.08 -13.95
N VAL A 140 11.41 15.13 -13.43
CA VAL A 140 10.75 16.40 -13.17
C VAL A 140 11.37 17.50 -14.03
N ASP A 141 10.53 18.36 -14.58
CA ASP A 141 10.99 19.57 -15.26
C ASP A 141 11.37 20.60 -14.19
N LEU A 142 12.66 20.85 -14.05
CA LEU A 142 13.19 21.88 -13.16
C LEU A 142 12.98 23.25 -13.79
N LEU A 143 12.22 24.11 -13.12
CA LEU A 143 12.13 25.52 -13.48
C LEU A 143 13.32 26.29 -12.87
N ALA A 144 13.57 27.49 -13.38
CA ALA A 144 14.65 28.33 -12.88
C ALA A 144 14.50 28.55 -11.35
N PRO A 145 15.60 28.55 -10.58
CA PRO A 145 15.55 28.76 -9.14
C PRO A 145 14.77 30.03 -8.80
N VAL A 146 13.72 29.88 -7.97
CA VAL A 146 13.01 31.03 -7.41
C VAL A 146 13.86 31.57 -6.27
N GLN A 147 14.00 32.92 -6.20
CA GLN A 147 14.75 33.54 -5.11
C GLN A 147 14.17 33.12 -3.76
N ASN A 148 15.04 33.00 -2.75
CA ASN A 148 14.69 32.57 -1.38
C ASN A 148 13.78 33.55 -0.60
N ALA A 149 13.17 34.54 -1.26
CA ALA A 149 12.25 35.46 -0.62
C ALA A 149 11.00 34.71 -0.12
N PRO A 150 10.60 34.91 1.16
CA PRO A 150 9.36 34.36 1.66
C PRO A 150 8.18 34.80 0.81
N THR A 151 7.27 33.89 0.52
CA THR A 151 5.94 34.26 0.04
C THR A 151 5.15 34.76 1.26
N ALA A 152 4.36 35.81 1.12
CA ALA A 152 3.64 36.38 2.27
C ALA A 152 2.48 35.49 2.78
N GLY A 153 2.64 34.16 2.81
CA GLY A 153 1.62 33.18 3.24
C GLY A 153 1.84 31.79 2.63
N PRO A 154 0.84 30.92 2.71
CA PRO A 154 0.89 29.58 2.15
C PRO A 154 1.07 29.60 0.63
N GLU A 155 1.81 28.61 0.10
CA GLU A 155 1.99 28.44 -1.35
C GLU A 155 0.65 28.14 -2.05
N TRP A 156 0.61 28.46 -3.36
CA TRP A 156 -0.61 28.35 -4.15
C TRP A 156 -1.23 26.94 -4.09
N GLY A 157 -0.41 25.90 -4.05
CA GLY A 157 -0.88 24.50 -3.95
C GLY A 157 -1.62 24.24 -2.64
N VAL A 158 -1.10 24.74 -1.53
CA VAL A 158 -1.71 24.65 -0.19
C VAL A 158 -3.07 25.35 -0.14
N LEU A 159 -3.14 26.59 -0.69
CA LEU A 159 -4.37 27.37 -0.80
C LEU A 159 -5.38 26.70 -1.74
N LYS A 160 -4.91 26.16 -2.87
CA LYS A 160 -5.75 25.55 -3.89
C LYS A 160 -6.55 24.36 -3.38
N ILE A 161 -5.98 23.57 -2.48
CA ILE A 161 -6.61 22.39 -1.86
C ILE A 161 -7.23 22.70 -0.50
N GLU A 162 -7.35 23.97 -0.14
CA GLU A 162 -7.98 24.46 1.10
C GLU A 162 -7.38 23.94 2.41
N ALA A 163 -6.10 23.59 2.40
CA ALA A 163 -5.39 23.14 3.61
C ALA A 163 -5.26 24.26 4.65
N ASP A 164 -5.12 25.51 4.23
CA ASP A 164 -5.10 26.70 5.07
C ASP A 164 -6.43 26.94 5.83
N LYS A 165 -7.57 26.51 5.27
CA LYS A 165 -8.85 26.51 5.97
C LYS A 165 -8.86 25.51 7.13
N VAL A 166 -8.31 24.32 6.94
CA VAL A 166 -8.16 23.33 8.02
C VAL A 166 -7.30 23.90 9.15
N TRP A 167 -6.21 24.61 8.81
CA TRP A 167 -5.37 25.24 9.83
C TRP A 167 -6.10 26.33 10.61
N SER A 168 -6.87 27.16 9.92
CA SER A 168 -7.50 28.36 10.49
C SER A 168 -8.84 28.08 11.17
N LEU A 169 -9.65 27.15 10.66
CA LEU A 169 -10.99 26.87 11.14
C LEU A 169 -11.02 25.67 12.12
N ASP A 170 -10.24 24.62 11.85
CA ASP A 170 -10.22 23.42 12.69
C ASP A 170 -9.05 23.41 13.68
N GLY A 171 -8.08 24.31 13.51
CA GLY A 171 -6.87 24.37 14.32
C GLY A 171 -5.97 23.13 14.15
N ARG A 172 -6.09 22.41 13.03
CA ARG A 172 -5.35 21.19 12.74
C ARG A 172 -4.31 21.42 11.66
N ARG A 173 -3.09 20.96 11.93
CA ARG A 173 -1.95 21.11 11.01
C ARG A 173 -1.24 19.77 10.73
N GLY A 174 -1.81 18.63 11.17
CA GLY A 174 -1.24 17.29 11.02
C GLY A 174 -0.59 16.74 12.30
N GLU A 175 -0.88 17.31 13.46
CA GLU A 175 -0.34 16.89 14.77
C GLU A 175 -0.67 15.42 15.06
N GLY A 176 0.33 14.69 15.60
CA GLY A 176 0.20 13.28 15.95
C GLY A 176 0.45 12.32 14.79
N ILE A 177 0.60 12.81 13.55
CA ILE A 177 0.81 12.00 12.34
C ILE A 177 2.29 12.01 11.94
N VAL A 178 2.76 10.85 11.47
CA VAL A 178 4.10 10.67 10.91
C VAL A 178 3.98 10.32 9.42
N VAL A 179 4.50 11.21 8.57
CA VAL A 179 4.61 10.94 7.12
C VAL A 179 6.01 10.42 6.79
N ALA A 180 6.13 9.61 5.75
CA ALA A 180 7.41 9.11 5.28
C ALA A 180 7.67 9.47 3.81
N SER A 181 8.93 9.73 3.47
CA SER A 181 9.40 9.92 2.11
C SER A 181 10.32 8.76 1.71
N GLY A 182 9.90 7.93 0.75
CA GLY A 182 10.77 7.01 0.02
C GLY A 182 11.20 7.65 -1.29
N ASP A 183 12.44 8.22 -1.34
CA ASP A 183 12.84 9.12 -2.42
C ASP A 183 14.39 9.19 -2.57
N THR A 184 14.93 10.25 -3.14
CA THR A 184 16.37 10.51 -3.30
C THR A 184 17.10 10.84 -1.99
N GLY A 185 16.37 10.85 -0.88
CA GLY A 185 16.85 11.28 0.43
C GLY A 185 16.18 12.58 0.89
N VAL A 186 16.65 13.17 2.00
CA VAL A 186 16.16 14.44 2.53
C VAL A 186 17.30 15.22 3.20
N ASP A 187 17.46 16.50 2.87
CA ASP A 187 18.29 17.42 3.65
C ASP A 187 17.53 17.79 4.96
N TRP A 188 17.72 16.98 5.99
CA TRP A 188 17.03 17.16 7.27
C TRP A 188 17.38 18.47 7.99
N THR A 189 18.45 19.15 7.58
CA THR A 189 18.89 20.43 8.17
C THR A 189 18.13 21.63 7.62
N HIS A 190 17.39 21.46 6.52
CA HIS A 190 16.64 22.55 5.89
C HIS A 190 15.66 23.21 6.87
N PRO A 191 15.62 24.54 7.01
CA PRO A 191 14.82 25.24 8.03
C PRO A 191 13.33 24.88 8.04
N ALA A 192 12.72 24.69 6.87
CA ALA A 192 11.30 24.41 6.76
C ALA A 192 10.90 23.02 7.30
N ILE A 193 11.81 22.04 7.30
CA ILE A 193 11.49 20.64 7.63
C ILE A 193 12.26 20.10 8.83
N LYS A 194 13.37 20.73 9.26
CA LYS A 194 14.19 20.30 10.39
C LYS A 194 13.37 20.12 11.67
N GLY A 195 12.55 21.10 12.01
CA GLY A 195 11.70 21.09 13.21
C GLY A 195 10.64 19.99 13.21
N LYS A 196 10.32 19.42 12.03
CA LYS A 196 9.35 18.35 11.83
C LYS A 196 10.01 16.97 11.72
N TYR A 197 11.32 16.91 11.59
CA TYR A 197 12.03 15.63 11.60
C TYR A 197 11.82 14.90 12.93
N ARG A 198 11.27 13.68 12.88
CA ARG A 198 10.96 12.92 14.11
C ARG A 198 12.21 12.64 14.95
N GLY A 199 13.36 12.51 14.30
CA GLY A 199 14.66 12.36 14.95
C GLY A 199 15.22 13.61 15.62
N TRP A 200 14.65 14.80 15.40
CA TRP A 200 15.11 16.07 15.98
C TRP A 200 14.37 16.41 17.26
N ASN A 201 15.08 16.63 18.36
CA ASN A 201 14.51 16.95 19.67
C ASN A 201 14.60 18.45 20.06
N GLY A 202 15.04 19.31 19.13
CA GLY A 202 15.25 20.73 19.38
C GLY A 202 16.73 21.10 19.58
N SER A 203 17.60 20.15 19.92
CA SER A 203 19.04 20.39 20.11
C SER A 203 19.94 19.38 19.41
N THR A 204 19.58 18.12 19.40
CA THR A 204 20.32 17.00 18.80
C THR A 204 19.40 16.16 17.91
N ALA A 205 19.99 15.47 16.93
CA ALA A 205 19.26 14.53 16.09
C ALA A 205 19.68 13.09 16.40
N THR A 206 18.72 12.17 16.41
CA THR A 206 18.94 10.73 16.33
C THR A 206 18.33 10.20 15.02
N HIS A 207 19.15 9.46 14.27
CA HIS A 207 18.72 8.95 12.96
C HIS A 207 18.17 7.52 13.07
N ASN A 208 18.47 6.79 14.15
CA ASN A 208 17.91 5.47 14.42
C ASN A 208 16.38 5.49 14.39
N PHE A 209 15.76 4.58 13.68
CA PHE A 209 14.31 4.47 13.44
C PHE A 209 13.67 5.63 12.65
N ASN A 210 14.48 6.59 12.18
CA ASN A 210 14.00 7.80 11.48
C ASN A 210 14.60 7.97 10.09
N TRP A 211 15.67 7.23 9.79
CA TRP A 211 16.38 7.27 8.53
C TRP A 211 16.92 5.91 8.15
N PHE A 212 16.80 5.57 6.87
CA PHE A 212 17.46 4.44 6.24
C PHE A 212 17.95 4.83 4.85
N ASP A 213 19.17 4.43 4.51
CA ASP A 213 19.75 4.60 3.17
C ASP A 213 19.91 3.22 2.51
N ALA A 214 19.02 2.90 1.57
CA ALA A 214 19.04 1.63 0.84
C ALA A 214 20.12 1.60 -0.25
N ILE A 215 20.79 2.74 -0.54
CA ILE A 215 21.76 2.92 -1.63
C ILE A 215 23.21 2.77 -1.13
N GLU A 216 23.61 3.57 -0.15
CA GLU A 216 24.99 3.67 0.35
C GLU A 216 25.14 3.36 1.84
N ASP A 217 24.04 3.04 2.51
CA ASP A 217 23.99 2.77 3.97
C ASP A 217 24.55 3.91 4.82
N LEU A 218 24.26 5.15 4.43
CA LEU A 218 24.71 6.33 5.18
C LEU A 218 23.94 6.49 6.49
N PRO A 219 24.62 6.80 7.63
CA PRO A 219 24.00 6.84 8.95
C PRO A 219 23.12 8.05 9.21
N ALA A 220 23.12 9.06 8.34
CA ALA A 220 22.39 10.31 8.49
C ALA A 220 21.69 10.72 7.19
N PRO A 221 20.51 11.38 7.27
CA PRO A 221 19.79 11.80 6.09
C PRO A 221 20.60 12.76 5.24
N THR A 222 20.60 12.50 3.94
CA THR A 222 21.20 13.33 2.89
C THR A 222 20.33 13.25 1.64
N ASP A 223 20.40 14.26 0.78
CA ASP A 223 19.72 14.30 -0.51
C ASP A 223 20.62 14.94 -1.56
N PRO A 224 21.42 14.16 -2.27
CA PRO A 224 22.33 14.71 -3.29
C PRO A 224 21.62 15.12 -4.58
N TYR A 225 20.35 14.73 -4.78
CA TYR A 225 19.56 15.05 -5.96
C TYR A 225 18.58 16.23 -5.73
N GLY A 226 17.96 16.30 -4.55
CA GLY A 226 17.06 17.39 -4.15
C GLY A 226 15.58 17.11 -4.31
N HIS A 227 15.19 15.99 -4.94
CA HIS A 227 13.79 15.67 -5.17
C HIS A 227 13.06 15.26 -3.87
N GLY A 228 13.65 14.42 -3.04
CA GLY A 228 13.05 13.98 -1.79
C GLY A 228 12.94 15.10 -0.73
N THR A 229 13.87 16.05 -0.73
CA THR A 229 13.75 17.26 0.10
C THR A 229 12.56 18.12 -0.36
N HIS A 230 12.32 18.20 -1.67
CA HIS A 230 11.19 18.94 -2.23
C HIS A 230 9.84 18.28 -1.90
N THR A 231 9.72 16.97 -2.09
CA THR A 231 8.49 16.22 -1.79
C THR A 231 8.18 16.22 -0.29
N THR A 232 9.20 16.08 0.58
CA THR A 232 9.04 16.20 2.03
C THR A 232 8.60 17.61 2.44
N GLY A 233 9.17 18.66 1.83
CA GLY A 233 8.75 20.03 2.04
C GLY A 233 7.29 20.26 1.67
N THR A 234 6.84 19.70 0.56
CA THR A 234 5.44 19.79 0.11
C THR A 234 4.48 19.08 1.08
N MET A 235 4.91 18.01 1.75
CA MET A 235 4.12 17.39 2.82
C MET A 235 4.05 18.27 4.09
N VAL A 236 5.20 18.76 4.61
CA VAL A 236 5.27 19.30 5.99
C VAL A 236 6.01 20.64 6.14
N GLY A 237 6.45 21.28 5.08
CA GLY A 237 7.37 22.41 5.14
C GLY A 237 6.74 23.71 5.64
N ASP A 238 7.33 24.27 6.71
CA ASP A 238 7.04 25.61 7.23
C ASP A 238 8.23 26.07 8.08
N ASP A 239 8.92 27.13 7.67
CA ASP A 239 10.12 27.63 8.37
C ASP A 239 9.79 28.66 9.46
N GLY A 240 8.49 29.00 9.62
CA GLY A 240 8.06 30.02 10.57
C GLY A 240 8.43 31.45 10.17
N ALA A 241 9.06 31.64 8.99
CA ALA A 241 9.52 32.92 8.47
C ALA A 241 8.78 33.33 7.17
N GLY A 242 7.64 32.67 6.89
CA GLY A 242 6.74 32.99 5.76
C GLY A 242 6.82 32.00 4.60
N ASN A 243 7.67 30.99 4.63
CA ASN A 243 7.70 29.92 3.63
C ASN A 243 6.84 28.74 4.08
N GLN A 244 5.53 28.84 3.91
CA GLN A 244 4.54 27.79 4.19
C GLN A 244 4.32 26.95 2.94
N VAL A 245 5.25 26.04 2.65
CA VAL A 245 5.24 25.21 1.43
C VAL A 245 4.55 23.85 1.65
N GLY A 246 4.35 23.44 2.90
CA GLY A 246 3.81 22.13 3.28
C GLY A 246 2.33 22.17 3.62
N VAL A 247 1.63 21.10 3.27
CA VAL A 247 0.18 20.92 3.51
C VAL A 247 -0.12 20.67 4.98
N ALA A 248 0.70 19.82 5.65
CA ALA A 248 0.51 19.40 7.04
C ALA A 248 1.71 19.76 7.93
N PRO A 249 1.96 21.06 8.20
CA PRO A 249 3.19 21.50 8.85
C PRO A 249 3.28 21.17 10.36
N GLY A 250 2.25 20.57 10.94
CA GLY A 250 2.26 19.99 12.30
C GLY A 250 2.64 18.49 12.33
N ALA A 251 2.64 17.81 11.19
CA ALA A 251 3.06 16.42 11.12
C ALA A 251 4.58 16.26 11.29
N ARG A 252 4.99 15.06 11.73
CA ARG A 252 6.39 14.66 11.78
C ARG A 252 6.75 13.86 10.52
N TRP A 253 8.06 13.80 10.18
CA TRP A 253 8.51 12.99 9.07
C TRP A 253 9.68 12.08 9.40
N ILE A 254 9.77 10.96 8.69
CA ILE A 254 10.91 10.06 8.56
C ILE A 254 11.22 9.84 7.09
N ALA A 255 12.36 9.27 6.75
CA ALA A 255 12.69 9.03 5.34
C ALA A 255 13.53 7.78 5.10
N CYS A 256 13.45 7.30 3.87
CA CYS A 256 14.31 6.28 3.30
C CYS A 256 14.83 6.75 1.93
N ARG A 257 16.15 6.67 1.71
CA ARG A 257 16.75 6.92 0.41
C ARG A 257 16.73 5.65 -0.43
N ASN A 258 15.94 5.62 -1.49
CA ASN A 258 15.80 4.49 -2.40
C ASN A 258 16.29 4.78 -3.82
N MET A 259 16.74 6.01 -4.08
CA MET A 259 17.35 6.44 -5.35
C MET A 259 18.70 7.14 -5.10
N ASP A 260 19.62 6.95 -6.04
CA ASP A 260 20.98 7.50 -5.99
C ASP A 260 21.03 9.02 -6.33
N ALA A 261 22.25 9.57 -6.40
CA ALA A 261 22.49 10.97 -6.76
C ALA A 261 22.11 11.31 -8.21
N GLY A 262 21.82 10.32 -9.05
CA GLY A 262 21.32 10.48 -10.41
C GLY A 262 19.80 10.35 -10.51
N GLY A 263 19.10 10.11 -9.39
CA GLY A 263 17.66 9.81 -9.37
C GLY A 263 17.32 8.39 -9.85
N ASN A 264 18.28 7.45 -9.80
CA ASN A 264 18.07 6.07 -10.19
C ASN A 264 17.85 5.20 -8.95
N GLY A 265 16.93 4.26 -9.05
CA GLY A 265 16.66 3.26 -8.02
C GLY A 265 16.64 1.85 -8.58
N GLN A 266 16.29 0.89 -7.74
CA GLN A 266 16.15 -0.53 -8.11
C GLN A 266 14.92 -1.12 -7.39
N PRO A 267 14.27 -2.16 -7.95
CA PRO A 267 13.21 -2.88 -7.23
C PRO A 267 13.60 -3.24 -5.79
N SER A 268 14.82 -3.74 -5.58
CA SER A 268 15.30 -4.10 -4.24
C SER A 268 15.45 -2.92 -3.28
N THR A 269 15.82 -1.72 -3.76
CA THR A 269 15.93 -0.52 -2.91
C THR A 269 14.56 0.04 -2.55
N TYR A 270 13.60 -0.01 -3.49
CA TYR A 270 12.20 0.35 -3.24
C TYR A 270 11.55 -0.58 -2.20
N ILE A 271 11.74 -1.90 -2.35
CA ILE A 271 11.24 -2.91 -1.40
C ILE A 271 11.89 -2.73 -0.02
N ALA A 272 13.20 -2.48 0.03
CA ALA A 272 13.93 -2.27 1.29
C ALA A 272 13.41 -1.04 2.05
N CYS A 273 13.04 0.04 1.36
CA CYS A 273 12.41 1.19 1.98
C CYS A 273 10.99 0.89 2.50
N ASN A 274 10.16 0.17 1.73
CA ASN A 274 8.85 -0.26 2.22
C ASN A 274 8.97 -1.19 3.44
N GLN A 275 9.97 -2.09 3.44
CA GLN A 275 10.30 -2.93 4.58
C GLN A 275 10.71 -2.12 5.82
N TYR A 276 11.55 -1.10 5.62
CA TYR A 276 11.93 -0.16 6.68
C TYR A 276 10.72 0.60 7.24
N PHE A 277 9.80 1.06 6.37
CA PHE A 277 8.60 1.78 6.82
C PHE A 277 7.64 0.87 7.58
N LEU A 278 7.55 -0.42 7.25
CA LEU A 278 6.73 -1.37 8.02
C LEU A 278 7.24 -1.52 9.46
N ALA A 279 8.56 -1.62 9.66
CA ALA A 279 9.20 -1.76 10.96
C ALA A 279 10.58 -1.09 10.95
N PRO A 280 10.65 0.22 11.23
CA PRO A 280 11.93 0.93 11.29
C PRO A 280 12.92 0.29 12.27
N TYR A 281 14.19 0.32 11.93
CA TYR A 281 15.28 -0.25 12.73
C TYR A 281 16.46 0.74 12.84
N PRO A 282 17.39 0.57 13.80
CA PRO A 282 18.55 1.45 13.92
C PRO A 282 19.54 1.22 12.78
N HIS A 283 20.36 2.23 12.47
CA HIS A 283 21.45 2.07 11.49
C HIS A 283 22.36 0.91 11.85
N GLY A 284 22.68 0.06 10.87
CA GLY A 284 23.45 -1.17 11.05
C GLY A 284 22.69 -2.31 11.74
N GLY A 285 21.39 -2.12 12.07
CA GLY A 285 20.54 -3.16 12.64
C GLY A 285 20.03 -4.15 11.58
N ASP A 286 19.60 -5.33 12.06
CA ASP A 286 18.97 -6.35 11.23
C ASP A 286 17.45 -6.08 11.12
N PRO A 287 16.90 -5.91 9.91
CA PRO A 287 15.48 -5.65 9.73
C PRO A 287 14.56 -6.76 10.27
N GLU A 288 15.04 -8.00 10.40
CA GLU A 288 14.25 -9.13 10.91
C GLU A 288 14.25 -9.23 12.44
N THR A 289 15.23 -8.68 13.14
CA THR A 289 15.34 -8.78 14.61
C THR A 289 15.25 -7.45 15.33
N ASP A 290 15.69 -6.35 14.72
CA ASP A 290 15.76 -5.02 15.32
C ASP A 290 14.64 -4.09 14.86
N GLY A 291 13.75 -4.57 13.98
CA GLY A 291 12.59 -3.82 13.50
C GLY A 291 11.58 -3.53 14.61
N ASP A 292 11.18 -2.26 14.72
CA ASP A 292 10.15 -1.82 15.67
C ASP A 292 8.92 -1.26 14.95
N PRO A 293 7.86 -2.05 14.76
CA PRO A 293 6.63 -1.61 14.11
C PRO A 293 5.96 -0.42 14.80
N SER A 294 6.17 -0.22 16.11
CA SER A 294 5.64 0.95 16.83
C SER A 294 6.25 2.28 16.36
N LYS A 295 7.32 2.21 15.56
CA LYS A 295 7.98 3.35 14.92
C LYS A 295 7.59 3.54 13.46
N ALA A 296 6.68 2.73 12.95
CA ALA A 296 6.18 2.87 11.58
C ALA A 296 5.58 4.28 11.34
N PRO A 297 5.66 4.82 10.12
CA PRO A 297 4.89 6.00 9.74
C PRO A 297 3.43 5.64 9.48
N ASP A 298 2.59 6.66 9.44
CA ASP A 298 1.18 6.52 9.08
C ASP A 298 0.96 6.53 7.56
N ILE A 299 1.73 7.36 6.87
CA ILE A 299 1.56 7.65 5.44
C ILE A 299 2.94 7.60 4.78
N VAL A 300 3.04 6.93 3.63
CA VAL A 300 4.25 6.88 2.80
C VAL A 300 3.98 7.55 1.47
N ASN A 301 4.77 8.57 1.13
CA ASN A 301 4.77 9.19 -0.19
C ASN A 301 5.80 8.50 -1.10
N ASN A 302 5.36 8.09 -2.29
CA ASN A 302 6.13 7.42 -3.33
C ASN A 302 6.08 8.27 -4.61
N SER A 303 7.03 9.18 -4.77
CA SER A 303 7.11 10.07 -5.92
C SER A 303 8.09 9.53 -6.99
N TRP A 304 8.00 8.24 -7.30
CA TRP A 304 8.85 7.52 -8.24
C TRP A 304 8.08 6.46 -9.01
N GLY A 305 8.69 5.95 -10.08
CA GLY A 305 8.19 4.82 -10.86
C GLY A 305 9.25 3.74 -11.07
N CYS A 306 8.81 2.53 -11.40
CA CYS A 306 9.66 1.39 -11.77
C CYS A 306 9.27 0.91 -13.17
N PRO A 307 9.82 1.53 -14.25
CA PRO A 307 9.34 1.30 -15.60
C PRO A 307 9.60 -0.13 -16.11
N PRO A 308 8.56 -0.85 -16.56
CA PRO A 308 8.75 -2.17 -17.18
C PRO A 308 9.59 -2.10 -18.45
N SER A 309 9.59 -0.97 -19.14
CA SER A 309 10.46 -0.71 -20.30
C SER A 309 11.96 -0.75 -19.96
N GLU A 310 12.32 -0.52 -18.68
CA GLU A 310 13.69 -0.59 -18.17
C GLU A 310 13.98 -1.94 -17.47
N GLY A 311 13.03 -2.88 -17.49
CA GLY A 311 13.16 -4.22 -16.96
C GLY A 311 12.59 -4.45 -15.58
N CYS A 312 11.87 -3.46 -15.00
CA CYS A 312 11.13 -3.66 -13.78
C CYS A 312 10.00 -4.67 -13.99
N ASP A 313 9.93 -5.68 -13.14
CA ASP A 313 8.82 -6.63 -13.18
C ASP A 313 7.57 -6.00 -12.57
N VAL A 314 6.45 -6.03 -13.30
CA VAL A 314 5.18 -5.38 -12.91
C VAL A 314 4.61 -5.86 -11.59
N SER A 315 5.00 -7.05 -11.11
CA SER A 315 4.48 -7.65 -9.88
C SER A 315 5.47 -7.62 -8.71
N SER A 316 6.73 -7.25 -8.95
CA SER A 316 7.81 -7.41 -7.97
C SER A 316 7.61 -6.61 -6.67
N LEU A 317 6.90 -5.49 -6.73
CA LEU A 317 6.66 -4.59 -5.60
C LEU A 317 5.27 -4.79 -4.95
N THR A 318 4.35 -5.53 -5.60
CA THR A 318 2.93 -5.63 -5.17
C THR A 318 2.79 -6.07 -3.72
N ALA A 319 3.55 -7.11 -3.31
CA ALA A 319 3.46 -7.65 -1.96
C ALA A 319 3.89 -6.63 -0.89
N SER A 320 4.87 -5.77 -1.18
CA SER A 320 5.30 -4.74 -0.23
C SER A 320 4.24 -3.65 -0.03
N PHE A 321 3.53 -3.25 -1.08
CA PHE A 321 2.42 -2.30 -0.98
C PHE A 321 1.20 -2.91 -0.28
N ALA A 322 0.92 -4.21 -0.52
CA ALA A 322 -0.11 -4.94 0.21
C ALA A 322 0.21 -5.00 1.72
N ALA A 323 1.47 -5.28 2.09
CA ALA A 323 1.90 -5.30 3.48
C ALA A 323 1.75 -3.95 4.18
N LEU A 324 2.10 -2.83 3.51
CA LEU A 324 1.87 -1.49 4.05
C LEU A 324 0.38 -1.23 4.30
N ARG A 325 -0.48 -1.53 3.32
CA ARG A 325 -1.94 -1.39 3.47
C ARG A 325 -2.45 -2.23 4.64
N ASP A 326 -2.03 -3.49 4.74
CA ASP A 326 -2.50 -4.42 5.77
C ASP A 326 -2.00 -4.03 7.17
N ALA A 327 -0.88 -3.33 7.25
CA ALA A 327 -0.42 -2.65 8.47
C ALA A 327 -1.12 -1.31 8.75
N GLY A 328 -2.08 -0.87 7.94
CA GLY A 328 -2.75 0.42 8.11
C GLY A 328 -1.92 1.64 7.69
N ILE A 329 -0.88 1.45 6.88
CA ILE A 329 -0.02 2.51 6.35
C ILE A 329 -0.53 2.93 4.96
N LEU A 330 -0.94 4.19 4.80
CA LEU A 330 -1.41 4.71 3.51
C LEU A 330 -0.25 4.96 2.56
N ALA A 331 -0.18 4.22 1.46
CA ALA A 331 0.78 4.47 0.39
C ALA A 331 0.17 5.39 -0.68
N VAL A 332 0.72 6.61 -0.81
CA VAL A 332 0.36 7.57 -1.86
C VAL A 332 1.42 7.49 -2.97
N ALA A 333 1.02 7.53 -4.23
CA ALA A 333 1.92 7.39 -5.36
C ALA A 333 1.65 8.40 -6.48
N ALA A 334 2.70 8.87 -7.12
CA ALA A 334 2.62 9.66 -8.33
C ALA A 334 2.07 8.82 -9.50
N ALA A 335 1.20 9.38 -10.34
CA ALA A 335 0.63 8.66 -11.48
C ALA A 335 1.62 8.39 -12.61
N GLY A 336 2.75 9.11 -12.64
CA GLY A 336 3.74 9.11 -13.72
C GLY A 336 3.62 10.34 -14.63
N ASN A 337 4.70 10.59 -15.37
CA ASN A 337 4.81 11.77 -16.25
C ASN A 337 4.90 11.39 -17.75
N ASN A 338 4.30 10.24 -18.11
CA ASN A 338 4.38 9.64 -19.46
C ASN A 338 3.32 10.18 -20.42
N GLY A 339 2.62 11.22 -20.01
CA GLY A 339 1.89 11.86 -20.83
C GLY A 339 0.66 12.18 -21.25
N SER A 340 0.22 12.70 -22.35
CA SER A 340 -1.15 13.05 -22.60
C SER A 340 -1.98 11.94 -23.24
N SER A 341 -1.39 10.82 -23.65
CA SER A 341 -2.13 9.68 -24.21
C SER A 341 -2.85 8.86 -23.13
N CYS A 342 -3.90 8.14 -23.51
CA CYS A 342 -4.55 7.16 -22.62
C CYS A 342 -3.63 5.97 -22.33
N SER A 343 -3.88 5.27 -21.22
CA SER A 343 -3.14 4.07 -20.80
C SER A 343 -1.63 4.29 -20.64
N THR A 344 -1.25 5.45 -20.12
CA THR A 344 0.13 5.81 -19.80
C THR A 344 0.47 5.67 -18.31
N VAL A 345 -0.49 5.25 -17.46
CA VAL A 345 -0.21 4.76 -16.12
C VAL A 345 0.28 3.32 -16.26
N VAL A 346 1.60 3.14 -16.36
CA VAL A 346 2.23 1.85 -16.68
C VAL A 346 3.30 1.42 -15.68
N ASP A 347 3.76 2.32 -14.81
CA ASP A 347 4.88 2.09 -13.92
C ASP A 347 4.40 1.70 -12.51
N PRO A 348 4.85 0.57 -11.90
CA PRO A 348 4.75 0.40 -10.45
C PRO A 348 5.33 1.61 -9.70
N PRO A 349 4.74 2.05 -8.57
CA PRO A 349 3.55 1.49 -7.91
C PRO A 349 2.21 2.04 -8.40
N SER A 350 2.16 2.95 -9.36
CA SER A 350 0.94 3.64 -9.80
C SER A 350 -0.12 2.68 -10.38
N ILE A 351 0.30 1.52 -10.87
CA ILE A 351 -0.60 0.48 -11.37
C ILE A 351 -1.28 -0.34 -10.27
N TYR A 352 -0.80 -0.32 -9.02
CA TYR A 352 -1.30 -1.20 -7.95
C TYR A 352 -2.61 -0.70 -7.32
N ALA A 353 -3.46 -1.65 -6.91
CA ALA A 353 -4.71 -1.34 -6.19
C ALA A 353 -4.43 -0.74 -4.80
N GLU A 354 -3.34 -1.13 -4.19
CA GLU A 354 -2.90 -0.76 -2.85
C GLU A 354 -2.43 0.70 -2.77
N ALA A 355 -1.95 1.27 -3.88
CA ALA A 355 -1.51 2.66 -3.93
C ALA A 355 -2.70 3.63 -4.15
N PHE A 356 -2.66 4.80 -3.51
CA PHE A 356 -3.54 5.93 -3.79
C PHE A 356 -2.84 6.87 -4.78
N VAL A 357 -3.31 6.88 -6.02
CA VAL A 357 -2.57 7.41 -7.17
C VAL A 357 -3.03 8.79 -7.56
N VAL A 358 -2.07 9.71 -7.76
CA VAL A 358 -2.32 11.14 -7.87
C VAL A 358 -1.82 11.70 -9.20
N GLY A 359 -2.73 12.29 -9.99
CA GLY A 359 -2.45 13.06 -11.20
C GLY A 359 -2.11 14.52 -10.89
N ALA A 360 -1.56 15.25 -11.85
CA ALA A 360 -1.08 16.62 -11.67
C ALA A 360 -1.94 17.66 -12.37
N VAL A 361 -2.27 18.77 -11.68
CA VAL A 361 -2.92 19.96 -12.24
C VAL A 361 -2.05 21.21 -12.02
N ASP A 362 -2.30 22.25 -12.84
CA ASP A 362 -1.74 23.56 -12.65
C ASP A 362 -2.63 24.48 -11.80
N SER A 363 -2.18 25.73 -11.56
CA SER A 363 -2.91 26.72 -10.78
C SER A 363 -4.26 27.15 -11.40
N GLY A 364 -4.43 26.97 -12.72
CA GLY A 364 -5.66 27.18 -13.47
C GLY A 364 -6.63 25.99 -13.47
N ASN A 365 -6.29 24.91 -12.78
CA ASN A 365 -6.99 23.63 -12.77
C ASN A 365 -6.86 22.81 -14.07
N PHE A 366 -5.97 23.15 -14.98
CA PHE A 366 -5.75 22.33 -16.15
C PHE A 366 -4.94 21.10 -15.78
N LEU A 367 -5.41 19.94 -16.27
CA LEU A 367 -4.67 18.70 -16.16
C LEU A 367 -3.34 18.84 -16.91
N ALA A 368 -2.23 18.58 -16.24
CA ALA A 368 -0.91 18.70 -16.84
C ALA A 368 -0.76 17.74 -18.03
N ASN A 369 -0.14 18.21 -19.12
CA ASN A 369 0.05 17.38 -20.31
C ASN A 369 0.91 16.14 -20.02
N PHE A 370 1.86 16.25 -19.12
CA PHE A 370 2.71 15.13 -18.71
C PHE A 370 1.99 14.14 -17.79
N SER A 371 0.93 14.54 -17.10
CA SER A 371 0.24 13.65 -16.14
C SER A 371 -0.26 12.39 -16.84
N SER A 372 0.20 11.23 -16.38
CA SER A 372 -0.20 9.94 -16.93
C SER A 372 -1.70 9.68 -16.72
N ARG A 373 -2.30 8.98 -17.67
CA ARG A 373 -3.76 8.73 -17.77
C ARG A 373 -4.03 7.23 -17.86
N GLY A 374 -5.11 6.81 -17.25
CA GLY A 374 -5.60 5.44 -17.32
C GLY A 374 -6.33 5.09 -18.63
N PRO A 375 -6.96 3.92 -18.70
CA PRO A 375 -6.91 2.85 -17.68
C PRO A 375 -5.55 2.13 -17.64
N VAL A 376 -5.27 1.44 -16.53
CA VAL A 376 -4.12 0.54 -16.43
C VAL A 376 -4.36 -0.68 -17.31
N THR A 377 -3.48 -0.92 -18.27
CA THR A 377 -3.63 -2.05 -19.22
C THR A 377 -2.48 -3.05 -19.13
N ILE A 378 -1.34 -2.64 -18.58
CA ILE A 378 -0.11 -3.44 -18.56
C ILE A 378 -0.22 -4.71 -17.69
N ASP A 379 -1.04 -4.68 -16.65
CA ASP A 379 -1.35 -5.81 -15.76
C ASP A 379 -2.65 -6.53 -16.13
N GLY A 380 -3.34 -6.07 -17.19
CA GLY A 380 -4.62 -6.62 -17.65
C GLY A 380 -5.82 -6.25 -16.78
N SER A 381 -5.65 -5.41 -15.72
CA SER A 381 -6.73 -5.10 -14.78
C SER A 381 -7.81 -4.18 -15.35
N GLY A 382 -7.47 -3.32 -16.31
CA GLY A 382 -8.36 -2.25 -16.77
C GLY A 382 -8.66 -1.19 -15.70
N ARG A 383 -7.89 -1.17 -14.60
CA ARG A 383 -8.13 -0.31 -13.44
C ARG A 383 -8.13 1.16 -13.82
N LEU A 384 -9.14 1.88 -13.32
CA LEU A 384 -9.22 3.33 -13.44
C LEU A 384 -8.05 3.99 -12.67
N ARG A 385 -7.36 4.91 -13.32
CA ARG A 385 -6.26 5.72 -12.74
C ARG A 385 -6.18 7.10 -13.44
N PRO A 386 -5.71 8.15 -12.74
CA PRO A 386 -5.40 8.19 -11.32
C PRO A 386 -6.66 8.08 -10.45
N ASP A 387 -6.50 8.04 -9.10
CA ASP A 387 -7.64 8.10 -8.18
C ASP A 387 -8.15 9.54 -8.02
N VAL A 388 -7.20 10.49 -7.87
CA VAL A 388 -7.46 11.92 -7.71
C VAL A 388 -6.41 12.75 -8.44
N ALA A 389 -6.56 14.06 -8.49
CA ALA A 389 -5.57 15.01 -8.97
C ALA A 389 -5.22 16.03 -7.88
N ALA A 390 -4.00 16.57 -7.92
CA ALA A 390 -3.51 17.56 -6.98
C ALA A 390 -2.56 18.55 -7.66
N PRO A 391 -2.19 19.68 -7.00
CA PRO A 391 -1.22 20.63 -7.53
C PRO A 391 0.12 19.97 -7.89
N GLY A 392 0.52 20.04 -9.16
CA GLY A 392 1.74 19.39 -9.66
C GLY A 392 2.52 20.20 -10.67
N VAL A 393 2.09 21.44 -11.00
CA VAL A 393 2.78 22.31 -11.96
C VAL A 393 3.14 23.62 -11.28
N GLY A 394 4.41 24.01 -11.34
CA GLY A 394 4.87 25.24 -10.70
C GLY A 394 4.83 25.17 -9.17
N VAL A 395 5.10 24.01 -8.59
CA VAL A 395 5.09 23.81 -7.14
C VAL A 395 6.43 24.21 -6.55
N ARG A 396 6.44 25.25 -5.72
CA ARG A 396 7.62 25.70 -4.97
C ARG A 396 7.71 24.95 -3.65
N SER A 397 8.88 24.38 -3.34
CA SER A 397 9.15 23.70 -2.08
C SER A 397 10.64 23.74 -1.72
N SER A 398 11.01 23.15 -0.56
CA SER A 398 12.37 23.11 -0.05
C SER A 398 13.29 22.26 -0.92
N VAL A 399 14.56 22.69 -1.03
CA VAL A 399 15.63 21.92 -1.68
C VAL A 399 16.89 21.94 -0.82
N PRO A 400 17.84 21.00 -1.01
CA PRO A 400 19.07 20.98 -0.22
C PRO A 400 19.81 22.33 -0.18
N GLY A 401 20.43 22.60 0.97
CA GLY A 401 21.17 23.85 1.20
C GLY A 401 20.31 25.01 1.71
N GLY A 402 19.09 24.75 2.17
CA GLY A 402 18.21 25.74 2.82
C GLY A 402 17.43 26.62 1.84
N GLY A 403 17.48 26.32 0.54
CA GLY A 403 16.80 27.06 -0.53
C GLY A 403 15.42 26.50 -0.89
N TYR A 404 14.77 27.17 -1.83
CA TYR A 404 13.48 26.76 -2.39
C TYR A 404 13.55 26.80 -3.92
N GLN A 405 12.95 25.78 -4.55
CA GLN A 405 12.84 25.70 -6.01
C GLN A 405 11.43 25.29 -6.44
N THR A 406 11.11 25.56 -7.69
CA THR A 406 9.83 25.24 -8.30
C THR A 406 10.01 24.06 -9.25
N PHE A 407 9.25 22.97 -9.00
CA PHE A 407 9.26 21.76 -9.82
C PHE A 407 7.88 21.49 -10.44
N ASN A 408 7.89 20.70 -11.51
CA ASN A 408 6.71 20.16 -12.17
C ASN A 408 6.76 18.62 -12.12
N GLY A 409 5.63 17.97 -11.91
CA GLY A 409 5.54 16.51 -11.91
C GLY A 409 4.35 16.02 -11.09
N THR A 410 3.89 14.81 -11.37
CA THR A 410 2.99 14.07 -10.48
C THR A 410 3.67 13.76 -9.15
N SER A 411 5.00 13.79 -9.12
CA SER A 411 5.83 13.77 -7.90
C SER A 411 5.58 14.92 -6.94
N MET A 412 5.10 16.07 -7.44
CA MET A 412 4.73 17.23 -6.61
C MET A 412 3.26 17.14 -6.20
N ALA A 413 2.43 16.48 -6.99
CA ALA A 413 1.01 16.26 -6.69
C ALA A 413 0.80 15.22 -5.57
N SER A 414 1.53 14.12 -5.60
CA SER A 414 1.46 13.04 -4.61
C SER A 414 1.64 13.52 -3.16
N PRO A 415 2.68 14.31 -2.80
CA PRO A 415 2.87 14.78 -1.42
C PRO A 415 1.79 15.75 -0.95
N HIS A 416 1.08 16.48 -1.83
CA HIS A 416 -0.11 17.25 -1.43
C HIS A 416 -1.19 16.31 -0.89
N THR A 417 -1.44 15.18 -1.56
CA THR A 417 -2.43 14.19 -1.12
C THR A 417 -2.01 13.49 0.17
N ALA A 418 -0.72 13.18 0.34
CA ALA A 418 -0.19 12.64 1.59
C ALA A 418 -0.39 13.64 2.76
N GLY A 419 -0.18 14.93 2.51
CA GLY A 419 -0.46 16.00 3.49
C GLY A 419 -1.94 16.11 3.83
N VAL A 420 -2.85 16.00 2.84
CA VAL A 420 -4.32 15.99 3.09
C VAL A 420 -4.72 14.81 3.97
N ALA A 421 -4.18 13.62 3.72
CA ALA A 421 -4.44 12.45 4.57
C ALA A 421 -3.92 12.67 6.01
N ALA A 422 -2.76 13.35 6.17
CA ALA A 422 -2.23 13.71 7.49
C ALA A 422 -3.13 14.71 8.22
N LEU A 423 -3.68 15.71 7.53
CA LEU A 423 -4.67 16.64 8.10
C LEU A 423 -5.94 15.91 8.52
N LEU A 424 -6.47 15.04 7.65
CA LEU A 424 -7.69 14.26 7.92
C LEU A 424 -7.53 13.39 9.17
N TRP A 425 -6.42 12.65 9.30
CA TRP A 425 -6.16 11.79 10.46
C TRP A 425 -5.84 12.57 11.73
N SER A 426 -5.27 13.77 11.61
CA SER A 426 -5.08 14.67 12.75
C SER A 426 -6.41 15.24 13.26
N ALA A 427 -7.37 15.51 12.35
CA ALA A 427 -8.69 16.01 12.70
C ALA A 427 -9.63 14.90 13.18
N LYS A 428 -9.56 13.72 12.57
CA LYS A 428 -10.40 12.54 12.84
C LYS A 428 -9.51 11.34 13.17
N SER A 429 -8.97 11.27 14.37
CA SER A 429 -7.99 10.26 14.78
C SER A 429 -8.50 8.82 14.70
N GLN A 430 -9.82 8.61 14.79
CA GLN A 430 -10.45 7.30 14.62
C GLN A 430 -10.32 6.74 13.20
N LEU A 431 -10.01 7.59 12.20
CA LEU A 431 -9.80 7.16 10.82
C LEU A 431 -8.37 6.67 10.54
N ARG A 432 -7.45 6.86 11.50
CA ARG A 432 -6.04 6.46 11.33
C ARG A 432 -5.95 4.96 11.06
N GLY A 433 -5.33 4.59 9.95
CA GLY A 433 -5.22 3.20 9.50
C GLY A 433 -6.42 2.68 8.70
N LEU A 434 -7.57 3.37 8.70
CA LEU A 434 -8.74 3.00 7.88
C LEU A 434 -8.55 3.46 6.42
N ILE A 435 -7.68 2.73 5.69
CA ILE A 435 -7.21 3.13 4.35
C ILE A 435 -8.36 3.27 3.35
N GLY A 436 -9.31 2.34 3.36
CA GLY A 436 -10.47 2.33 2.44
C GLY A 436 -11.33 3.58 2.62
N ILE A 437 -11.70 3.87 3.87
CA ILE A 437 -12.52 5.04 4.25
C ILE A 437 -11.77 6.34 3.96
N THR A 438 -10.48 6.41 4.31
CA THR A 438 -9.63 7.58 4.03
C THR A 438 -9.59 7.91 2.54
N ARG A 439 -9.34 6.89 1.69
CA ARG A 439 -9.36 7.06 0.23
C ARG A 439 -10.73 7.49 -0.28
N CYS A 440 -11.80 6.92 0.25
CA CYS A 440 -13.17 7.31 -0.09
C CYS A 440 -13.43 8.78 0.26
N LEU A 441 -13.14 9.22 1.49
CA LEU A 441 -13.37 10.60 1.93
C LEU A 441 -12.63 11.62 1.06
N ILE A 442 -11.34 11.39 0.78
CA ILE A 442 -10.55 12.28 -0.09
C ILE A 442 -11.07 12.25 -1.53
N SER A 443 -11.52 11.09 -2.02
CA SER A 443 -12.05 10.96 -3.38
C SER A 443 -13.44 11.60 -3.54
N GLN A 444 -14.35 11.35 -2.61
CA GLN A 444 -15.72 11.87 -2.68
C GLN A 444 -15.79 13.38 -2.45
N SER A 445 -14.89 13.94 -1.62
CA SER A 445 -14.76 15.39 -1.42
C SER A 445 -14.02 16.11 -2.54
N ALA A 446 -13.29 15.39 -3.42
CA ALA A 446 -12.55 16.00 -4.52
C ALA A 446 -13.48 16.84 -5.43
N ARG A 447 -13.01 17.99 -5.89
CA ARG A 447 -13.79 18.92 -6.72
C ARG A 447 -13.70 18.56 -8.19
N PRO A 448 -14.82 18.46 -8.93
CA PRO A 448 -14.83 18.12 -10.36
C PRO A 448 -14.50 19.35 -11.24
N MET A 449 -13.47 20.11 -10.88
CA MET A 449 -13.11 21.36 -11.55
C MET A 449 -11.79 21.26 -12.35
N VAL A 450 -11.36 20.05 -12.66
CA VAL A 450 -10.22 19.82 -13.53
C VAL A 450 -10.62 20.14 -14.96
N LEU A 451 -9.74 20.80 -15.69
CA LEU A 451 -9.94 21.22 -17.08
C LEU A 451 -8.94 20.51 -18.01
N LEU A 452 -9.32 20.39 -19.28
CA LEU A 452 -8.43 19.94 -20.35
C LEU A 452 -8.27 21.05 -21.39
N VAL A 453 -7.05 21.21 -21.90
CA VAL A 453 -6.80 22.10 -23.05
C VAL A 453 -7.49 21.55 -24.32
N THR A 454 -7.48 20.23 -24.48
CA THR A 454 -8.16 19.54 -25.58
C THR A 454 -9.05 18.43 -25.00
N PRO A 455 -10.34 18.36 -25.37
CA PRO A 455 -11.23 17.29 -24.92
C PRO A 455 -10.67 15.91 -25.24
N GLN A 456 -10.73 14.99 -24.25
CA GLN A 456 -10.25 13.62 -24.38
C GLN A 456 -11.15 12.65 -23.62
N THR A 457 -11.22 11.41 -24.13
CA THR A 457 -11.89 10.28 -23.48
C THR A 457 -10.89 9.12 -23.39
N CYS A 458 -10.72 8.54 -22.19
CA CYS A 458 -9.82 7.42 -21.97
C CYS A 458 -10.59 6.25 -21.33
N GLY A 459 -10.43 5.06 -21.90
CA GLY A 459 -11.11 3.86 -21.40
C GLY A 459 -12.63 4.00 -21.29
N GLY A 460 -13.24 4.76 -22.20
CA GLY A 460 -14.69 5.01 -22.21
C GLY A 460 -15.16 6.11 -21.25
N THR A 461 -14.27 6.74 -20.46
CA THR A 461 -14.63 7.82 -19.54
C THR A 461 -14.13 9.17 -20.04
N ALA A 462 -14.99 10.19 -20.00
CA ALA A 462 -14.66 11.60 -20.27
C ALA A 462 -14.34 12.33 -18.95
N LEU A 463 -13.84 13.56 -19.03
CA LEU A 463 -13.54 14.38 -17.84
C LEU A 463 -14.80 14.73 -17.02
N SER A 464 -15.97 14.74 -17.64
CA SER A 464 -17.26 14.93 -16.97
C SER A 464 -17.71 13.77 -16.09
N ASP A 465 -17.15 12.58 -16.33
CA ASP A 465 -17.48 11.39 -15.55
C ASP A 465 -16.72 11.40 -14.23
N ARG A 466 -17.28 10.80 -13.19
CA ARG A 466 -16.68 10.79 -11.88
C ARG A 466 -16.88 9.44 -11.19
N PRO A 467 -15.81 8.64 -11.02
CA PRO A 467 -14.41 8.91 -11.44
C PRO A 467 -14.18 8.72 -12.94
N ASN A 468 -13.05 9.23 -13.44
CA ASN A 468 -12.61 9.08 -14.82
C ASN A 468 -11.11 8.76 -14.95
N ASN A 469 -10.69 8.26 -16.12
CA ASN A 469 -9.29 7.87 -16.40
C ASN A 469 -8.34 9.04 -16.69
N LEU A 470 -8.75 10.27 -16.48
CA LEU A 470 -7.96 11.49 -16.71
C LEU A 470 -7.49 12.12 -15.40
N SER A 471 -8.42 12.34 -14.47
CA SER A 471 -8.19 13.02 -13.19
C SER A 471 -8.81 12.30 -11.98
N GLY A 472 -9.29 11.06 -12.16
CA GLY A 472 -9.97 10.33 -11.12
C GLY A 472 -11.27 11.00 -10.67
N TYR A 473 -11.39 11.22 -9.37
CA TYR A 473 -12.50 11.96 -8.77
C TYR A 473 -12.38 13.48 -8.90
N GLY A 474 -11.24 14.02 -9.34
CA GLY A 474 -10.99 15.44 -9.51
C GLY A 474 -9.90 15.98 -8.58
N LEU A 475 -9.90 17.31 -8.38
CA LEU A 475 -8.94 18.01 -7.54
C LEU A 475 -9.25 17.81 -6.05
N ILE A 476 -8.27 17.28 -5.29
CA ILE A 476 -8.42 17.08 -3.84
C ILE A 476 -8.77 18.37 -3.10
N ASP A 477 -9.50 18.22 -1.98
CA ASP A 477 -9.90 19.30 -1.09
C ASP A 477 -9.72 18.84 0.36
N ALA A 478 -8.84 19.52 1.11
CA ALA A 478 -8.51 19.14 2.48
C ALA A 478 -9.66 19.46 3.46
N TYR A 479 -10.30 20.61 3.27
CA TYR A 479 -11.39 21.04 4.15
C TYR A 479 -12.62 20.18 3.95
N ASP A 480 -13.02 19.97 2.69
CA ASP A 480 -14.18 19.14 2.37
C ASP A 480 -13.94 17.66 2.71
N ALA A 481 -12.69 17.14 2.67
CA ALA A 481 -12.39 15.77 3.10
C ALA A 481 -12.67 15.54 4.60
N ILE A 482 -12.43 16.55 5.43
CA ILE A 482 -12.70 16.50 6.87
C ILE A 482 -14.20 16.69 7.15
N HIS A 483 -14.85 17.55 6.37
CA HIS A 483 -16.25 17.99 6.58
C HIS A 483 -17.24 17.35 5.60
N LEU A 484 -16.84 16.30 4.87
CA LEU A 484 -17.74 15.60 3.96
C LEU A 484 -18.98 15.13 4.73
N GLY A 485 -20.14 15.61 4.32
CA GLY A 485 -21.42 15.34 4.93
C GLY A 485 -22.48 14.94 3.88
N PRO A 486 -23.64 14.43 4.29
CA PRO A 486 -24.05 14.17 5.67
C PRO A 486 -23.42 12.91 6.28
N ASP A 487 -23.40 12.85 7.60
CA ASP A 487 -23.18 11.66 8.43
C ASP A 487 -24.54 11.32 9.05
N GLY A 488 -25.18 10.27 8.53
CA GLY A 488 -26.59 10.00 8.78
C GLY A 488 -26.89 9.41 10.15
N ASP A 489 -25.92 8.74 10.76
CA ASP A 489 -26.03 8.01 12.03
C ASP A 489 -25.02 8.46 13.09
N ALA A 490 -24.22 9.49 12.75
CA ALA A 490 -23.27 10.17 13.65
C ALA A 490 -22.13 9.26 14.16
N ASP A 491 -21.68 8.30 13.37
CA ASP A 491 -20.52 7.44 13.70
C ASP A 491 -19.17 8.10 13.34
N GLY A 492 -19.21 9.24 12.66
CA GLY A 492 -18.04 10.00 12.23
C GLY A 492 -17.59 9.71 10.79
N ILE A 493 -18.28 8.80 10.08
CA ILE A 493 -18.06 8.48 8.68
C ILE A 493 -19.16 9.14 7.83
N ALA A 494 -18.77 9.88 6.80
CA ALA A 494 -19.74 10.46 5.88
C ALA A 494 -20.54 9.35 5.16
N SER A 495 -21.85 9.52 5.05
CA SER A 495 -22.77 8.54 4.43
C SER A 495 -22.36 8.12 3.00
N ALA A 496 -21.63 8.97 2.29
CA ALA A 496 -21.09 8.64 0.96
C ALA A 496 -19.96 7.59 1.00
N CYS A 497 -19.33 7.37 2.18
CA CYS A 497 -18.22 6.46 2.41
C CYS A 497 -18.55 5.37 3.43
N ASP A 498 -19.79 5.36 3.88
CA ASP A 498 -20.34 4.40 4.83
C ASP A 498 -21.26 3.42 4.10
N CYS A 499 -21.05 2.13 4.31
CA CYS A 499 -21.86 1.07 3.71
C CYS A 499 -23.21 0.90 4.40
N ALA A 500 -23.40 1.45 5.60
CA ALA A 500 -24.61 1.39 6.38
C ALA A 500 -25.02 2.75 6.95
N PRO A 501 -25.32 3.77 6.14
CA PRO A 501 -25.44 5.18 6.52
C PRO A 501 -26.56 5.52 7.52
N ALA A 502 -27.23 4.53 8.07
CA ALA A 502 -28.30 4.64 9.07
C ALA A 502 -28.04 3.73 10.28
N ASP A 503 -26.85 3.14 10.39
CA ASP A 503 -26.47 2.20 11.47
C ASP A 503 -25.07 2.54 11.98
N GLY A 504 -24.97 3.44 12.92
CA GLY A 504 -23.70 3.87 13.54
C GLY A 504 -22.91 2.76 14.25
N GLY A 505 -23.38 1.52 14.15
CA GLY A 505 -22.65 0.32 14.57
C GLY A 505 -21.90 -0.37 13.44
N ALA A 506 -22.02 0.07 12.18
CA ALA A 506 -21.44 -0.58 11.01
C ALA A 506 -21.05 0.43 9.93
N TYR A 507 -19.79 0.46 9.54
CA TYR A 507 -19.26 1.34 8.51
C TYR A 507 -18.35 0.65 7.49
N ASP A 508 -18.02 -0.64 7.69
CA ASP A 508 -17.33 -1.50 6.72
C ASP A 508 -17.77 -2.95 6.86
N VAL A 509 -17.54 -3.76 5.83
CA VAL A 509 -17.81 -5.19 5.89
C VAL A 509 -16.78 -5.85 6.81
N PRO A 510 -17.21 -6.66 7.82
CA PRO A 510 -16.28 -7.38 8.68
C PRO A 510 -15.34 -8.28 7.88
N SER A 511 -14.08 -8.29 8.25
CA SER A 511 -13.09 -9.19 7.68
C SER A 511 -13.16 -10.60 8.29
N GLU A 512 -12.15 -11.42 7.98
CA GLU A 512 -11.92 -12.68 8.67
C GLU A 512 -11.60 -12.44 10.15
N VAL A 513 -12.17 -13.25 11.04
CA VAL A 513 -11.91 -13.20 12.49
C VAL A 513 -10.65 -13.99 12.83
N GLU A 514 -9.87 -13.47 13.74
CA GLU A 514 -8.55 -13.99 14.10
C GLU A 514 -8.35 -14.27 15.56
N GLU A 515 -7.14 -14.80 15.86
CA GLU A 515 -6.69 -15.14 17.20
C GLU A 515 -7.70 -15.98 17.98
N LEU A 516 -8.46 -16.83 17.24
CA LEU A 516 -9.40 -17.74 17.88
C LEU A 516 -8.64 -18.72 18.77
N SER A 517 -8.81 -18.60 20.07
CA SER A 517 -8.13 -19.40 21.07
C SER A 517 -9.02 -19.77 22.24
N PHE A 518 -8.64 -20.80 22.98
CA PHE A 518 -9.27 -21.10 24.27
C PHE A 518 -8.53 -20.36 25.39
N VAL A 519 -9.27 -19.67 26.24
CA VAL A 519 -8.71 -19.17 27.50
C VAL A 519 -8.30 -20.34 28.43
N PRO A 520 -7.51 -20.11 29.49
CA PRO A 520 -6.99 -21.19 30.36
C PRO A 520 -8.03 -22.17 30.92
N ASN A 521 -9.28 -21.78 30.99
CA ASN A 521 -10.38 -22.68 31.46
C ASN A 521 -10.72 -23.78 30.45
N LYS A 522 -10.20 -23.72 29.20
CA LYS A 522 -10.40 -24.68 28.09
C LYS A 522 -11.86 -24.85 27.62
N THR A 523 -12.76 -24.01 28.07
CA THR A 523 -14.21 -24.08 27.73
C THR A 523 -14.69 -22.78 27.09
N THR A 524 -13.90 -21.71 27.11
CA THR A 524 -14.27 -20.43 26.54
C THR A 524 -13.35 -20.09 25.40
N LEU A 525 -13.91 -19.95 24.21
CA LEU A 525 -13.27 -19.42 23.01
C LEU A 525 -13.25 -17.88 23.09
N THR A 526 -12.17 -17.28 22.66
CA THR A 526 -12.03 -15.83 22.47
C THR A 526 -11.38 -15.54 21.12
N TRP A 527 -11.61 -14.37 20.61
CA TRP A 527 -11.05 -13.90 19.32
C TRP A 527 -10.90 -12.38 19.31
N THR A 528 -10.15 -11.86 18.33
CA THR A 528 -9.95 -10.43 18.15
C THR A 528 -11.25 -9.75 17.69
N SER A 529 -11.57 -8.60 18.30
CA SER A 529 -12.74 -7.81 17.94
C SER A 529 -12.53 -7.09 16.61
N LEU A 530 -13.54 -7.10 15.76
CA LEU A 530 -13.58 -6.34 14.50
C LEU A 530 -14.26 -4.95 14.64
N SER A 531 -14.59 -4.53 15.87
CA SER A 531 -15.33 -3.29 16.09
C SER A 531 -14.61 -2.05 15.57
N ASN A 532 -13.29 -2.00 15.67
CA ASN A 532 -12.49 -0.88 15.16
C ASN A 532 -12.38 -0.85 13.63
N GLN A 533 -12.64 -1.99 12.97
CA GLN A 533 -12.52 -2.13 11.52
C GLN A 533 -13.87 -1.99 10.81
N ALA A 534 -14.92 -2.55 11.40
CA ALA A 534 -16.21 -2.69 10.73
C ALA A 534 -17.39 -2.07 11.49
N GLY A 535 -17.12 -1.56 12.69
CA GLY A 535 -18.12 -0.96 13.57
C GLY A 535 -18.46 -1.82 14.79
N ASN A 536 -18.87 -1.16 15.86
CA ASN A 536 -19.16 -1.80 17.17
C ASN A 536 -20.44 -2.65 17.18
N GLY A 537 -21.27 -2.57 16.15
CA GLY A 537 -22.43 -3.43 15.90
C GLY A 537 -22.09 -4.78 15.28
N THR A 538 -20.80 -5.11 15.06
CA THR A 538 -20.40 -6.40 14.51
C THR A 538 -20.79 -7.54 15.43
N VAL A 539 -21.50 -8.53 14.88
CA VAL A 539 -21.93 -9.76 15.51
C VAL A 539 -21.09 -10.92 14.97
N TYR A 540 -20.79 -11.89 15.83
CA TYR A 540 -19.93 -13.02 15.49
C TYR A 540 -20.71 -14.33 15.47
N ASP A 541 -20.66 -15.04 14.34
CA ASP A 541 -21.19 -16.39 14.19
C ASP A 541 -20.09 -17.41 14.48
N VAL A 542 -20.31 -18.28 15.46
CA VAL A 542 -19.35 -19.32 15.85
C VAL A 542 -19.86 -20.67 15.38
N ILE A 543 -19.06 -21.35 14.56
CA ILE A 543 -19.37 -22.72 14.12
C ILE A 543 -18.37 -23.72 14.69
N LYS A 544 -18.82 -24.95 14.89
CA LYS A 544 -18.08 -26.09 15.41
C LYS A 544 -18.27 -27.30 14.51
N GLY A 545 -17.24 -28.05 14.23
CA GLY A 545 -17.33 -29.29 13.48
C GLY A 545 -16.37 -30.37 13.97
N ASP A 546 -16.56 -31.58 13.47
CA ASP A 546 -15.69 -32.72 13.75
C ASP A 546 -14.37 -32.60 12.96
N LEU A 547 -13.24 -32.65 13.66
CA LEU A 547 -11.92 -32.51 13.05
C LEU A 547 -11.57 -33.71 12.15
N GLY A 548 -12.09 -34.91 12.45
CA GLY A 548 -11.90 -36.10 11.60
C GLY A 548 -12.64 -35.95 10.27
N ALA A 549 -13.89 -35.45 10.33
CA ALA A 549 -14.66 -35.14 9.12
C ALA A 549 -13.99 -34.06 8.27
N LEU A 550 -13.49 -32.98 8.88
CA LEU A 550 -12.75 -31.93 8.17
C LEU A 550 -11.50 -32.47 7.46
N ARG A 551 -10.72 -33.33 8.17
CA ARG A 551 -9.50 -33.94 7.60
C ARG A 551 -9.79 -34.89 6.44
N SER A 552 -10.93 -35.59 6.46
CA SER A 552 -11.30 -36.54 5.40
C SER A 552 -11.94 -35.88 4.18
N THR A 553 -12.65 -34.78 4.36
CA THR A 553 -13.44 -34.14 3.27
C THR A 553 -12.84 -32.83 2.79
N GLY A 554 -12.07 -32.14 3.63
CA GLY A 554 -11.55 -30.80 3.34
C GLY A 554 -12.60 -29.68 3.38
N VAL A 555 -13.86 -29.98 3.74
CA VAL A 555 -14.97 -29.02 3.72
C VAL A 555 -15.62 -28.85 5.10
N ILE A 556 -16.15 -27.64 5.35
CA ILE A 556 -16.78 -27.27 6.63
C ILE A 556 -18.32 -27.40 6.61
N ALA A 557 -18.91 -27.91 5.53
CA ALA A 557 -20.36 -28.00 5.35
C ALA A 557 -21.11 -28.79 6.43
N SER A 558 -20.40 -29.68 7.16
CA SER A 558 -20.96 -30.46 8.28
C SER A 558 -20.84 -29.76 9.65
N ALA A 559 -20.29 -28.56 9.70
CA ALA A 559 -20.24 -27.77 10.92
C ALA A 559 -21.67 -27.38 11.37
N PHE A 560 -21.86 -27.18 12.65
CA PHE A 560 -23.08 -26.63 13.20
C PHE A 560 -22.81 -25.32 13.94
N CYS A 561 -23.83 -24.48 14.00
CA CYS A 561 -23.75 -23.21 14.65
C CYS A 561 -23.80 -23.37 16.17
N LEU A 562 -22.77 -22.86 16.88
CA LEU A 562 -22.82 -22.71 18.33
C LEU A 562 -23.64 -21.49 18.77
N GLY A 563 -23.98 -20.62 17.82
CA GLY A 563 -24.76 -19.40 17.99
C GLY A 563 -23.98 -18.15 17.63
N SER A 564 -24.72 -17.04 17.58
CA SER A 564 -24.20 -15.72 17.35
C SER A 564 -23.94 -14.99 18.67
N THR A 565 -22.95 -14.13 18.73
CA THR A 565 -22.64 -13.28 19.88
C THR A 565 -22.17 -11.91 19.39
N GLY A 566 -22.63 -10.84 20.08
CA GLY A 566 -22.05 -9.50 19.92
C GLY A 566 -20.82 -9.34 20.82
N THR A 567 -20.74 -8.22 21.51
CA THR A 567 -19.74 -8.02 22.57
C THR A 567 -20.19 -8.69 23.87
N PRO A 568 -19.32 -9.47 24.59
CA PRO A 568 -17.89 -9.71 24.31
C PRO A 568 -17.66 -10.70 23.17
N ASN A 569 -16.50 -10.57 22.52
CA ASN A 569 -15.97 -11.45 21.47
C ASN A 569 -15.51 -12.80 22.06
N SER A 570 -16.45 -13.53 22.64
CA SER A 570 -16.20 -14.83 23.30
C SER A 570 -17.41 -15.75 23.24
N ARG A 571 -17.17 -17.06 23.28
CA ARG A 571 -18.20 -18.08 23.30
C ARG A 571 -17.80 -19.25 24.19
N SER A 572 -18.71 -19.71 25.08
CA SER A 572 -18.46 -20.90 25.87
C SER A 572 -18.90 -22.15 25.12
N ASP A 573 -18.06 -23.18 25.14
CA ASP A 573 -18.35 -24.55 24.75
C ASP A 573 -17.72 -25.53 25.76
N PRO A 574 -18.48 -26.01 26.73
CA PRO A 574 -17.98 -26.93 27.75
C PRO A 574 -17.88 -28.40 27.27
N GLN A 575 -18.18 -28.68 26.00
CA GLN A 575 -18.19 -30.04 25.50
C GLN A 575 -16.76 -30.53 25.17
N ASP A 576 -16.33 -31.59 25.88
CA ASP A 576 -15.11 -32.31 25.55
C ASP A 576 -15.31 -33.27 24.38
N PRO A 577 -14.35 -33.39 23.43
CA PRO A 577 -14.41 -34.44 22.41
C PRO A 577 -14.18 -35.81 23.01
N ALA A 578 -14.77 -36.86 22.40
CA ALA A 578 -14.50 -38.26 22.80
C ALA A 578 -12.98 -38.59 22.62
N PRO A 579 -12.43 -39.51 23.42
CA PRO A 579 -11.05 -39.94 23.28
C PRO A 579 -10.72 -40.35 21.85
N GLY A 580 -9.65 -39.76 21.28
CA GLY A 580 -9.22 -39.99 19.90
C GLY A 580 -9.94 -39.16 18.84
N THR A 581 -10.85 -38.27 19.22
CA THR A 581 -11.55 -37.32 18.35
C THR A 581 -11.16 -35.87 18.68
N GLY A 582 -11.60 -34.89 17.89
CA GLY A 582 -11.37 -33.48 18.12
C GLY A 582 -12.43 -32.62 17.44
N PHE A 583 -12.58 -31.42 17.93
CA PHE A 583 -13.39 -30.40 17.28
C PHE A 583 -12.51 -29.35 16.59
N TYR A 584 -13.03 -28.73 15.54
CA TYR A 584 -12.53 -27.47 15.02
C TYR A 584 -13.58 -26.38 15.23
N TYR A 585 -13.12 -25.16 15.32
CA TYR A 585 -13.98 -23.97 15.47
C TYR A 585 -13.58 -22.94 14.43
N LEU A 586 -14.57 -22.21 13.90
CA LEU A 586 -14.36 -21.05 13.05
C LEU A 586 -15.34 -19.97 13.47
N VAL A 587 -14.94 -18.72 13.28
CA VAL A 587 -15.75 -17.55 13.62
C VAL A 587 -15.81 -16.62 12.42
N GLN A 588 -16.99 -16.03 12.20
CA GLN A 588 -17.26 -15.09 11.12
C GLN A 588 -17.90 -13.84 11.70
N GLY A 589 -17.40 -12.67 11.36
CA GLY A 589 -18.06 -11.40 11.69
C GLY A 589 -19.16 -11.07 10.68
N ARG A 590 -20.25 -10.45 11.13
CA ARG A 590 -21.28 -9.86 10.28
C ARG A 590 -21.87 -8.60 10.90
N ASN A 591 -22.29 -7.69 10.04
CA ASN A 591 -23.04 -6.48 10.40
C ASN A 591 -23.97 -6.11 9.23
N THR A 592 -24.58 -4.93 9.26
CA THR A 592 -25.48 -4.44 8.21
C THR A 592 -24.78 -4.15 6.88
N CYS A 593 -23.46 -3.90 6.88
CA CYS A 593 -22.66 -3.78 5.67
C CYS A 593 -22.42 -5.11 4.95
N GLY A 594 -22.47 -6.22 5.68
CA GLY A 594 -22.26 -7.54 5.11
C GLY A 594 -21.70 -8.57 6.08
N THR A 595 -21.21 -9.65 5.49
CA THR A 595 -20.71 -10.82 6.22
C THR A 595 -19.28 -11.10 5.77
N GLY A 596 -18.38 -11.23 6.73
CA GLY A 596 -16.99 -11.61 6.50
C GLY A 596 -16.82 -13.08 6.10
N GLY A 597 -15.60 -13.57 6.05
CA GLY A 597 -15.30 -14.97 5.71
C GLY A 597 -15.07 -15.86 6.93
N PHE A 598 -15.17 -17.19 6.73
CA PHE A 598 -14.62 -18.19 7.64
C PHE A 598 -13.17 -18.54 7.29
N GLY A 599 -12.48 -17.66 6.56
CA GLY A 599 -11.14 -17.86 6.05
C GLY A 599 -11.03 -18.75 4.82
N THR A 600 -9.81 -19.10 4.46
CA THR A 600 -9.50 -19.94 3.30
C THR A 600 -9.03 -21.33 3.73
N ASN A 601 -9.17 -22.31 2.84
CA ASN A 601 -8.56 -23.64 3.02
C ASN A 601 -7.10 -23.65 2.55
N GLY A 602 -6.39 -24.78 2.70
CA GLY A 602 -4.99 -24.91 2.31
C GLY A 602 -4.68 -24.72 0.80
N SER A 603 -5.73 -24.64 -0.06
CA SER A 603 -5.60 -24.30 -1.48
C SER A 603 -5.90 -22.82 -1.77
N GLY A 604 -6.18 -22.01 -0.73
CA GLY A 604 -6.56 -20.61 -0.88
C GLY A 604 -8.02 -20.37 -1.26
N ALA A 605 -8.84 -21.41 -1.36
CA ALA A 605 -10.27 -21.26 -1.63
C ALA A 605 -11.04 -20.85 -0.36
N ALA A 606 -11.94 -19.87 -0.49
CA ALA A 606 -12.78 -19.42 0.61
C ALA A 606 -13.61 -20.58 1.21
N ARG A 607 -13.64 -20.67 2.53
CA ARG A 607 -14.53 -21.58 3.25
C ARG A 607 -15.93 -20.97 3.28
N SER A 608 -16.94 -21.77 2.97
CA SER A 608 -18.33 -21.33 2.98
C SER A 608 -19.17 -22.17 3.94
N HIS A 609 -19.97 -21.48 4.75
CA HIS A 609 -21.01 -22.04 5.61
C HIS A 609 -22.14 -21.02 5.68
N SER A 610 -23.37 -21.45 5.94
CA SER A 610 -24.47 -20.52 6.19
C SER A 610 -24.23 -19.76 7.51
N SER A 611 -24.60 -18.48 7.53
CA SER A 611 -24.59 -17.71 8.78
C SER A 611 -25.41 -18.40 9.87
N CYS A 612 -25.04 -18.18 11.11
CA CYS A 612 -25.85 -18.64 12.23
C CYS A 612 -27.25 -17.99 12.24
N PRO A 613 -28.29 -18.72 12.59
CA PRO A 613 -29.65 -18.18 12.68
C PRO A 613 -29.78 -17.04 13.70
#